data_fdbecfde09759cd4b39ef76747bc71f0
#
_entry.id   fdbecfde09759cd4b39ef76747bc71f0
#
_cell.length_a   1.000
_cell.length_b   1.000
_cell.length_c   1.000
_cell.angle_alpha   90.00
_cell.angle_beta   90.00
_cell.angle_gamma   90.00
#
_symmetry.space_group_name_H-M   'P 1'
#
loop_
_entity.id
_entity.type
_entity.pdbx_description
1 polymer ?
#
loop_
_entity_poly.entity_id
_entity_poly.type
_entity_poly.pdbx_seq_one_letter_code
_entity_poly.pdbx_strand_id
1 'polypeptide(L)'
;MKKKSMLIVAILLMSIGFAAISTTLIINGNANVSENNEDFSVIFTAASIDGKDVYSTAVDETKKIITFETSELKTLNQKSILTYEVTNNSSNYDANVTVTCVPKTGTTAKYTSIKNKLENDATVVKAKSSVNGTLTVTLDKVATESVTEEYTCKLEFNAVERDTLGENIPTPVSFESDSWTTIQKAVQTGNTSKYNVGDTKEVDLGSLGKHMVRISNMSACTTETSETACGFVVEFADIITNQKFNSTATNVGGWKDSEMRTYVNSAIYNALPIELQNVITTTKVISGHGSTSGETNFETQDKLYLLNAQEVWNTNDYDTSVGTSKQLDYYKNQGVTASSYAGAIKQYNGSSSAWWLRSATSSIFANIFLYVNGRGDWNNGAAIDSNGVSPAFRIA
;
A
#
# COMPACT_ATOMS: atom_id res chain seq x y z
N MET A 1 -24.59 -30.06 46.31
CA MET A 1 -23.65 -29.57 45.28
C MET A 1 -24.42 -28.70 44.31
N LYS A 2 -24.33 -27.40 44.41
CA LYS A 2 -25.03 -26.46 43.51
C LYS A 2 -23.97 -25.85 42.62
N LYS A 3 -24.02 -26.18 41.33
CA LYS A 3 -23.21 -25.54 40.30
C LYS A 3 -23.72 -24.10 40.10
N LYS A 4 -22.90 -23.12 40.34
CA LYS A 4 -23.20 -21.74 40.00
C LYS A 4 -22.94 -21.60 38.50
N SER A 5 -23.99 -21.33 37.74
CA SER A 5 -23.90 -20.91 36.36
C SER A 5 -23.21 -19.55 36.29
N MET A 6 -22.07 -19.51 35.63
CA MET A 6 -21.40 -18.26 35.28
C MET A 6 -22.05 -17.69 34.02
N LEU A 7 -22.63 -16.53 34.16
CA LEU A 7 -23.26 -15.81 33.02
C LEU A 7 -22.14 -15.21 32.16
N ILE A 8 -21.90 -15.84 31.04
CA ILE A 8 -20.98 -15.29 30.03
C ILE A 8 -21.76 -14.28 29.18
N VAL A 9 -21.42 -13.02 29.31
CA VAL A 9 -21.91 -11.98 28.41
C VAL A 9 -20.98 -11.97 27.21
N ALA A 10 -21.37 -12.69 26.17
CA ALA A 10 -20.73 -12.58 24.86
C ALA A 10 -21.28 -11.35 24.13
N ILE A 11 -20.46 -10.35 23.89
CA ILE A 11 -20.80 -9.26 22.99
C ILE A 11 -20.47 -9.75 21.58
N LEU A 12 -21.49 -10.17 20.85
CA LEU A 12 -21.38 -10.49 19.42
C LEU A 12 -21.47 -9.18 18.63
N LEU A 13 -20.33 -8.70 18.17
CA LEU A 13 -20.30 -7.74 17.07
C LEU A 13 -20.15 -8.54 15.77
N MET A 14 -21.25 -8.71 15.05
CA MET A 14 -21.23 -9.22 13.68
C MET A 14 -20.81 -8.09 12.73
N SER A 15 -19.56 -8.11 12.32
CA SER A 15 -19.13 -7.48 11.08
C SER A 15 -18.53 -8.56 10.17
N ILE A 16 -18.82 -8.45 8.93
CA ILE A 16 -18.48 -9.39 7.86
C ILE A 16 -16.96 -9.58 7.79
N GLY A 17 -16.48 -10.78 8.10
CA GLY A 17 -15.22 -11.29 7.58
C GLY A 17 -14.04 -11.46 8.53
N PHE A 18 -13.96 -10.81 9.71
CA PHE A 18 -12.87 -11.05 10.66
C PHE A 18 -13.40 -11.09 12.09
N ALA A 19 -13.12 -12.17 12.80
CA ALA A 19 -13.34 -12.21 14.24
C ALA A 19 -12.38 -11.19 14.89
N ALA A 20 -12.90 -10.12 15.46
CA ALA A 20 -12.09 -9.18 16.20
C ALA A 20 -11.61 -9.85 17.50
N ILE A 21 -10.32 -10.12 17.58
CA ILE A 21 -9.68 -10.62 18.78
C ILE A 21 -9.35 -9.41 19.65
N SER A 22 -9.90 -9.36 20.87
CA SER A 22 -9.63 -8.28 21.79
C SER A 22 -9.07 -8.80 23.11
N THR A 23 -8.19 -8.03 23.72
CA THR A 23 -7.76 -8.22 25.10
C THR A 23 -7.89 -6.90 25.88
N THR A 24 -8.22 -7.00 27.14
CA THR A 24 -8.38 -5.82 27.99
C THR A 24 -7.36 -5.88 29.11
N LEU A 25 -6.59 -4.80 29.27
CA LEU A 25 -5.69 -4.60 30.42
C LEU A 25 -6.35 -3.64 31.40
N ILE A 26 -6.35 -3.98 32.67
CA ILE A 26 -6.96 -3.18 33.72
C ILE A 26 -5.90 -2.78 34.74
N ILE A 27 -5.92 -1.48 35.06
CA ILE A 27 -5.18 -0.93 36.20
C ILE A 27 -6.20 -0.71 37.31
N ASN A 28 -6.08 -1.48 38.39
CA ASN A 28 -7.01 -1.53 39.54
C ASN A 28 -8.44 -1.96 39.18
N GLY A 29 -8.69 -3.25 39.20
CA GLY A 29 -10.02 -3.84 39.04
C GLY A 29 -9.96 -5.32 38.68
N ASN A 30 -11.03 -6.06 38.89
CA ASN A 30 -11.13 -7.45 38.49
C ASN A 30 -11.54 -7.50 37.02
N ALA A 31 -10.67 -8.01 36.17
CA ALA A 31 -11.01 -8.33 34.80
C ALA A 31 -10.99 -9.82 34.57
N ASN A 32 -12.05 -10.32 33.95
CA ASN A 32 -12.03 -11.64 33.34
C ASN A 32 -11.61 -11.45 31.88
N VAL A 33 -10.37 -11.80 31.58
CA VAL A 33 -9.86 -11.81 30.22
C VAL A 33 -9.89 -13.24 29.74
N SER A 34 -10.62 -13.51 28.66
CA SER A 34 -10.55 -14.78 27.95
C SER A 34 -9.62 -14.62 26.76
N GLU A 35 -8.55 -15.39 26.76
CA GLU A 35 -7.72 -15.52 25.56
C GLU A 35 -8.54 -16.21 24.50
N ASN A 36 -8.67 -15.57 23.36
CA ASN A 36 -9.26 -16.18 22.19
C ASN A 36 -8.33 -15.91 21.03
N ASN A 37 -7.40 -16.76 20.87
CA ASN A 37 -6.51 -17.05 19.75
C ASN A 37 -5.04 -17.14 20.18
N GLU A 38 -4.38 -18.10 19.63
CA GLU A 38 -3.06 -18.58 20.00
C GLU A 38 -1.92 -17.56 19.82
N ASP A 39 -2.12 -16.49 19.06
CA ASP A 39 -1.05 -15.51 18.77
C ASP A 39 -1.30 -14.11 19.35
N PHE A 40 -2.53 -13.70 19.69
CA PHE A 40 -2.79 -12.36 20.18
C PHE A 40 -2.52 -12.22 21.68
N SER A 41 -1.42 -11.57 22.04
CA SER A 41 -0.99 -11.39 23.44
C SER A 41 -0.42 -10.00 23.66
N VAL A 42 -1.09 -9.21 24.50
CA VAL A 42 -0.61 -7.90 24.97
C VAL A 42 -0.55 -7.93 26.48
N ILE A 43 0.60 -7.56 27.05
CA ILE A 43 0.87 -7.64 28.49
C ILE A 43 1.62 -6.42 28.99
N PHE A 44 1.58 -6.19 30.31
CA PHE A 44 2.48 -5.26 30.97
C PHE A 44 3.86 -5.91 31.17
N THR A 45 4.93 -5.18 30.86
CA THR A 45 6.32 -5.65 30.97
C THR A 45 7.16 -4.81 31.92
N ALA A 46 6.69 -3.62 32.30
CA ALA A 46 7.32 -2.80 33.33
C ALA A 46 6.26 -1.97 34.07
N ALA A 47 6.56 -1.62 35.31
CA ALA A 47 5.76 -0.69 36.10
C ALA A 47 6.64 0.02 37.14
N SER A 48 6.51 1.35 37.28
CA SER A 48 7.14 2.13 38.37
C SER A 48 6.19 3.22 38.87
N ILE A 49 6.24 3.49 40.18
CA ILE A 49 5.47 4.56 40.82
C ILE A 49 6.45 5.61 41.34
N ASP A 50 6.28 6.85 40.90
CA ASP A 50 7.12 7.97 41.31
C ASP A 50 8.63 7.66 41.15
N GLY A 51 8.96 6.91 40.07
CA GLY A 51 10.32 6.51 39.69
C GLY A 51 10.86 5.27 40.42
N LYS A 52 10.07 4.63 41.28
CA LYS A 52 10.45 3.37 41.94
C LYS A 52 9.84 2.19 41.21
N ASP A 53 10.65 1.21 40.86
CA ASP A 53 10.20 -0.04 40.27
C ASP A 53 9.25 -0.79 41.24
N VAL A 54 8.08 -1.14 40.71
CA VAL A 54 7.05 -1.90 41.44
C VAL A 54 6.52 -3.08 40.62
N TYR A 55 7.17 -3.42 39.51
CA TYR A 55 6.67 -4.45 38.59
C TYR A 55 6.37 -5.76 39.31
N SER A 56 7.27 -6.25 40.13
CA SER A 56 7.12 -7.53 40.82
C SER A 56 6.05 -7.55 41.91
N THR A 57 5.59 -6.39 42.35
CA THR A 57 4.61 -6.26 43.45
C THR A 57 3.27 -5.71 42.99
N ALA A 58 3.24 -4.92 41.95
CA ALA A 58 2.05 -4.25 41.46
C ALA A 58 1.40 -4.99 40.25
N VAL A 59 2.19 -5.72 39.46
CA VAL A 59 1.69 -6.46 38.29
C VAL A 59 1.35 -7.90 38.70
N ASP A 60 0.16 -8.35 38.34
CA ASP A 60 -0.32 -9.71 38.64
C ASP A 60 0.44 -10.79 37.83
N GLU A 61 0.23 -12.06 38.19
CA GLU A 61 0.87 -13.21 37.50
C GLU A 61 0.49 -13.31 36.02
N THR A 62 -0.70 -12.85 35.65
CA THR A 62 -1.16 -12.85 34.25
C THR A 62 -0.53 -11.71 33.44
N LYS A 63 0.13 -10.76 34.09
CA LYS A 63 0.69 -9.52 33.51
C LYS A 63 -0.35 -8.65 32.81
N LYS A 64 -1.59 -8.73 33.24
CA LYS A 64 -2.73 -8.00 32.67
C LYS A 64 -3.35 -6.99 33.62
N ILE A 65 -2.96 -6.98 34.88
CA ILE A 65 -3.49 -6.08 35.90
C ILE A 65 -2.32 -5.41 36.62
N ILE A 66 -2.39 -4.09 36.76
CA ILE A 66 -1.55 -3.33 37.68
C ILE A 66 -2.44 -2.80 38.80
N THR A 67 -2.08 -3.13 40.02
CA THR A 67 -2.66 -2.56 41.26
C THR A 67 -1.63 -1.65 41.90
N PHE A 68 -1.98 -0.38 42.11
CA PHE A 68 -1.08 0.59 42.74
C PHE A 68 -1.80 1.49 43.72
N GLU A 69 -1.04 2.04 44.63
CA GLU A 69 -1.47 3.08 45.56
C GLU A 69 -0.55 4.29 45.34
N THR A 70 -1.13 5.48 45.37
CA THR A 70 -0.33 6.71 45.34
C THR A 70 0.36 6.92 46.68
N SER A 71 1.48 7.63 46.69
CA SER A 71 1.95 8.29 47.90
C SER A 71 0.89 9.30 48.36
N GLU A 72 0.93 9.65 49.66
CA GLU A 72 -0.03 10.58 50.28
C GLU A 72 0.03 11.97 49.60
N LEU A 73 -1.09 12.41 49.03
CA LEU A 73 -1.21 13.69 48.35
C LEU A 73 -1.75 14.77 49.31
N LYS A 74 -0.95 15.78 49.62
CA LYS A 74 -1.26 16.83 50.62
C LYS A 74 -1.34 18.24 50.07
N THR A 75 -0.65 18.49 48.99
CA THR A 75 -0.48 19.83 48.46
C THR A 75 -1.20 19.98 47.13
N LEU A 76 -1.90 21.07 46.90
CA LEU A 76 -2.60 21.35 45.64
C LEU A 76 -1.64 21.16 44.43
N ASN A 77 -2.12 20.49 43.41
CA ASN A 77 -1.37 20.10 42.19
C ASN A 77 -0.24 19.07 42.43
N GLN A 78 -0.12 18.52 43.66
CA GLN A 78 0.77 17.36 43.87
C GLN A 78 0.31 16.19 43.02
N LYS A 79 1.28 15.46 42.50
CA LYS A 79 1.04 14.34 41.57
C LYS A 79 1.71 13.08 42.08
N SER A 80 1.09 11.94 41.78
CA SER A 80 1.73 10.65 41.79
C SER A 80 1.62 10.03 40.40
N ILE A 81 2.69 9.46 39.95
CA ILE A 81 2.84 9.03 38.54
C ILE A 81 3.17 7.53 38.51
N LEU A 82 2.28 6.75 37.92
CA LEU A 82 2.59 5.38 37.50
C LEU A 82 3.06 5.42 36.05
N THR A 83 4.29 4.99 35.79
CA THR A 83 4.77 4.66 34.45
C THR A 83 4.74 3.15 34.28
N TYR A 84 4.37 2.72 33.07
CA TYR A 84 4.27 1.30 32.74
C TYR A 84 4.66 1.09 31.28
N GLU A 85 5.07 -0.11 30.94
CA GLU A 85 5.30 -0.53 29.56
C GLU A 85 4.28 -1.59 29.16
N VAL A 86 3.75 -1.47 27.96
CA VAL A 86 2.88 -2.47 27.33
C VAL A 86 3.62 -3.09 26.16
N THR A 87 3.69 -4.41 26.12
CA THR A 87 4.32 -5.17 25.04
C THR A 87 3.28 -6.01 24.29
N ASN A 88 3.24 -5.85 22.98
CA ASN A 88 2.49 -6.73 22.09
C ASN A 88 3.40 -7.89 21.64
N ASN A 89 3.17 -9.07 22.21
CA ASN A 89 3.93 -10.28 21.88
C ASN A 89 3.44 -11.01 20.63
N SER A 90 2.36 -10.52 20.01
CA SER A 90 1.78 -11.14 18.82
C SER A 90 2.78 -11.14 17.65
N SER A 91 2.75 -12.18 16.86
CA SER A 91 3.55 -12.27 15.63
C SER A 91 2.78 -11.74 14.41
N ASN A 92 1.47 -11.93 14.42
CA ASN A 92 0.61 -11.69 13.25
C ASN A 92 -0.37 -10.53 13.38
N TYR A 93 -0.41 -9.87 14.55
CA TYR A 93 -1.39 -8.81 14.81
C TYR A 93 -0.72 -7.57 15.42
N ASP A 94 -1.03 -6.41 14.87
CA ASP A 94 -0.90 -5.15 15.58
C ASP A 94 -2.08 -5.02 16.57
N ALA A 95 -1.94 -4.19 17.59
CA ALA A 95 -2.96 -4.00 18.61
C ALA A 95 -3.42 -2.53 18.64
N ASN A 96 -4.64 -2.26 18.19
CA ASN A 96 -5.27 -0.97 18.39
C ASN A 96 -5.65 -0.84 19.87
N VAL A 97 -5.36 0.31 20.48
CA VAL A 97 -5.61 0.55 21.89
C VAL A 97 -6.58 1.71 22.11
N THR A 98 -7.53 1.50 23.02
CA THR A 98 -8.40 2.53 23.57
C THR A 98 -8.15 2.65 25.07
N VAL A 99 -7.93 3.87 25.55
CA VAL A 99 -7.65 4.15 26.97
C VAL A 99 -8.82 4.90 27.58
N THR A 100 -9.38 4.35 28.67
CA THR A 100 -10.44 5.00 29.44
C THR A 100 -10.10 4.96 30.93
N CYS A 101 -10.33 6.06 31.65
CA CYS A 101 -10.18 6.13 33.11
C CYS A 101 -11.42 6.76 33.73
N VAL A 102 -11.98 6.11 34.71
CA VAL A 102 -13.18 6.59 35.45
C VAL A 102 -13.03 6.31 36.93
N PRO A 103 -13.71 7.08 37.79
CA PRO A 103 -13.87 6.67 39.20
C PRO A 103 -14.46 5.26 39.28
N LYS A 104 -14.03 4.47 40.27
CA LYS A 104 -14.56 3.13 40.47
C LYS A 104 -16.07 3.15 40.63
N THR A 105 -16.76 2.19 40.04
CA THR A 105 -18.20 2.09 40.08
C THR A 105 -18.76 2.22 41.50
N GLY A 106 -19.67 3.16 41.71
CA GLY A 106 -20.26 3.45 43.04
C GLY A 106 -19.45 4.46 43.87
N THR A 107 -18.37 5.03 43.36
CA THR A 107 -17.58 6.09 43.99
C THR A 107 -17.59 7.37 43.13
N THR A 108 -17.29 8.49 43.78
CA THR A 108 -17.08 9.78 43.08
C THR A 108 -15.76 10.37 43.50
N ALA A 109 -14.94 10.75 42.54
CA ALA A 109 -13.72 11.51 42.82
C ALA A 109 -14.09 12.99 43.07
N LYS A 110 -13.70 13.51 44.22
CA LYS A 110 -14.00 14.85 44.70
C LYS A 110 -12.75 15.71 44.81
N TYR A 111 -11.62 15.09 45.05
CA TYR A 111 -10.38 15.76 45.40
C TYR A 111 -9.28 15.55 44.35
N THR A 112 -9.33 14.46 43.60
CA THR A 112 -8.28 14.13 42.62
C THR A 112 -8.85 13.95 41.22
N SER A 113 -7.99 14.12 40.22
CA SER A 113 -8.22 13.72 38.85
C SER A 113 -7.18 12.71 38.36
N ILE A 114 -7.56 11.93 37.37
CA ILE A 114 -6.71 10.90 36.78
C ILE A 114 -6.61 11.11 35.29
N LYS A 115 -5.38 10.98 34.73
CA LYS A 115 -5.13 10.99 33.31
C LYS A 115 -4.19 9.84 32.96
N ASN A 116 -4.59 9.03 32.01
CA ASN A 116 -3.76 7.96 31.46
C ASN A 116 -3.54 8.18 29.95
N LYS A 117 -2.31 8.02 29.48
CA LYS A 117 -1.96 8.12 28.07
C LYS A 117 -0.76 7.26 27.74
N LEU A 118 -0.70 6.79 26.52
CA LEU A 118 0.50 6.17 25.96
C LEU A 118 1.45 7.24 25.39
N GLU A 119 2.70 6.91 25.30
CA GLU A 119 3.75 7.77 24.75
C GLU A 119 3.40 8.15 23.31
N ASN A 120 3.67 9.41 22.95
CA ASN A 120 3.32 10.01 21.64
C ASN A 120 1.83 9.86 21.26
N ASP A 121 0.94 9.72 22.28
CA ASP A 121 -0.49 9.49 22.09
C ASP A 121 -0.77 8.28 21.18
N ALA A 122 0.04 7.23 21.30
CA ALA A 122 -0.04 6.02 20.48
C ALA A 122 -1.42 5.37 20.59
N THR A 123 -2.02 5.08 19.45
CA THR A 123 -3.29 4.35 19.32
C THR A 123 -3.11 2.93 18.81
N VAL A 124 -1.87 2.55 18.48
CA VAL A 124 -1.50 1.22 17.99
C VAL A 124 -0.19 0.79 18.64
N VAL A 125 -0.15 -0.45 19.14
CA VAL A 125 1.09 -1.13 19.56
C VAL A 125 1.42 -2.17 18.50
N LYS A 126 2.52 -1.96 17.78
CA LYS A 126 2.96 -2.85 16.71
C LYS A 126 3.28 -4.25 17.22
N ALA A 127 3.13 -5.26 16.35
CA ALA A 127 3.55 -6.63 16.65
C ALA A 127 5.02 -6.67 17.08
N LYS A 128 5.34 -7.47 18.11
CA LYS A 128 6.69 -7.61 18.68
C LYS A 128 7.32 -6.29 19.15
N SER A 129 6.51 -5.30 19.51
CA SER A 129 7.01 -4.02 20.02
C SER A 129 6.36 -3.63 21.34
N SER A 130 6.95 -2.63 21.97
CA SER A 130 6.47 -2.07 23.24
C SER A 130 6.17 -0.58 23.10
N VAL A 131 5.31 -0.07 23.98
CA VAL A 131 5.02 1.35 24.15
C VAL A 131 4.94 1.66 25.65
N ASN A 132 5.50 2.81 26.03
CA ASN A 132 5.36 3.30 27.41
C ASN A 132 4.02 3.98 27.62
N GLY A 133 3.49 3.87 28.83
CA GLY A 133 2.30 4.57 29.29
C GLY A 133 2.57 5.36 30.56
N THR A 134 1.81 6.41 30.75
CA THR A 134 1.88 7.25 31.96
C THR A 134 0.48 7.51 32.47
N LEU A 135 0.22 7.09 33.70
CA LEU A 135 -0.98 7.38 34.45
C LEU A 135 -0.62 8.37 35.55
N THR A 136 -1.26 9.53 35.57
CA THR A 136 -1.03 10.60 36.52
C THR A 136 -2.27 10.81 37.37
N VAL A 137 -2.14 10.73 38.69
CA VAL A 137 -3.13 11.17 39.67
C VAL A 137 -2.71 12.54 40.17
N THR A 138 -3.61 13.53 40.11
CA THR A 138 -3.33 14.92 40.56
C THR A 138 -4.30 15.32 41.65
N LEU A 139 -3.80 15.94 42.73
CA LEU A 139 -4.64 16.55 43.77
C LEU A 139 -5.16 17.90 43.26
N ASP A 140 -6.42 17.95 42.89
CA ASP A 140 -7.07 19.17 42.37
C ASP A 140 -7.69 20.04 43.50
N LYS A 141 -7.93 19.45 44.64
CA LYS A 141 -8.52 20.12 45.80
C LYS A 141 -7.98 19.50 47.10
N VAL A 142 -7.51 20.33 48.00
CA VAL A 142 -7.03 19.87 49.32
C VAL A 142 -8.22 19.36 50.16
N ALA A 143 -8.09 18.14 50.66
CA ALA A 143 -9.10 17.54 51.53
C ALA A 143 -9.01 18.06 52.96
N THR A 144 -10.16 18.12 53.65
CA THR A 144 -10.26 18.51 55.07
C THR A 144 -10.26 17.28 55.99
N GLU A 145 -10.25 16.08 55.43
CA GLU A 145 -10.25 14.79 56.10
C GLU A 145 -9.49 13.77 55.26
N SER A 146 -9.04 12.67 55.85
CA SER A 146 -8.38 11.60 55.09
C SER A 146 -9.42 10.85 54.26
N VAL A 147 -9.22 10.81 52.96
CA VAL A 147 -10.11 10.17 52.00
C VAL A 147 -9.29 9.32 51.03
N THR A 148 -9.79 8.12 50.71
CA THR A 148 -9.27 7.31 49.58
C THR A 148 -10.22 7.40 48.43
N GLU A 149 -9.73 7.83 47.26
CA GLU A 149 -10.47 7.84 46.02
C GLU A 149 -9.96 6.73 45.12
N GLU A 150 -10.88 5.93 44.59
CA GLU A 150 -10.55 4.75 43.79
C GLU A 150 -10.92 4.98 42.33
N TYR A 151 -10.07 4.50 41.44
CA TYR A 151 -10.23 4.62 39.99
C TYR A 151 -10.08 3.27 39.28
N THR A 152 -10.69 3.16 38.11
CA THR A 152 -10.44 2.07 37.18
C THR A 152 -10.01 2.67 35.85
N CYS A 153 -8.82 2.33 35.42
CA CYS A 153 -8.33 2.64 34.09
C CYS A 153 -8.29 1.36 33.27
N LYS A 154 -8.80 1.44 32.05
CA LYS A 154 -8.93 0.33 31.12
C LYS A 154 -8.17 0.63 29.86
N LEU A 155 -7.29 -0.26 29.46
CA LEU A 155 -6.68 -0.29 28.15
C LEU A 155 -7.30 -1.48 27.39
N GLU A 156 -8.07 -1.19 26.36
CA GLU A 156 -8.66 -2.22 25.49
C GLU A 156 -7.83 -2.35 24.23
N PHE A 157 -7.37 -3.57 23.96
CA PHE A 157 -6.58 -3.88 22.78
C PHE A 157 -7.41 -4.75 21.83
N ASN A 158 -7.52 -4.29 20.59
CA ASN A 158 -8.17 -5.03 19.52
C ASN A 158 -7.10 -5.44 18.50
N ALA A 159 -7.05 -6.73 18.18
CA ALA A 159 -6.19 -7.22 17.14
C ALA A 159 -6.61 -6.61 15.79
N VAL A 160 -5.64 -6.09 15.08
CA VAL A 160 -5.78 -5.65 13.69
C VAL A 160 -4.73 -6.36 12.85
N GLU A 161 -5.02 -6.49 11.56
CA GLU A 161 -4.05 -7.06 10.64
C GLU A 161 -2.71 -6.32 10.78
N ARG A 162 -1.64 -7.09 10.92
CA ARG A 162 -0.31 -6.53 11.08
C ARG A 162 0.06 -5.76 9.80
N ASP A 163 0.38 -4.50 9.96
CA ASP A 163 1.03 -3.74 8.91
C ASP A 163 2.44 -4.28 8.70
N THR A 164 2.56 -5.21 7.77
CA THR A 164 3.84 -5.84 7.41
C THR A 164 4.67 -5.00 6.44
N LEU A 165 4.25 -3.77 6.13
CA LEU A 165 5.06 -2.83 5.39
C LEU A 165 6.33 -2.53 6.21
N GLY A 166 7.44 -3.16 5.86
CA GLY A 166 8.72 -3.02 6.54
C GLY A 166 9.19 -4.21 7.37
N GLU A 167 8.31 -5.18 7.73
CA GLU A 167 8.70 -6.37 8.48
C GLU A 167 8.34 -7.64 7.68
N ASN A 168 9.27 -8.53 7.46
CA ASN A 168 9.18 -9.66 6.53
C ASN A 168 9.02 -9.24 5.07
N ILE A 169 9.91 -8.37 4.61
CA ILE A 169 10.12 -8.22 3.17
C ILE A 169 10.70 -9.55 2.70
N PRO A 170 10.00 -10.35 1.88
CA PRO A 170 10.60 -11.53 1.31
C PRO A 170 11.88 -11.08 0.61
N THR A 171 12.99 -11.75 0.86
CA THR A 171 14.22 -11.45 0.14
C THR A 171 13.99 -11.75 -1.34
N PRO A 172 14.06 -10.75 -2.24
CA PRO A 172 13.86 -11.00 -3.65
C PRO A 172 14.85 -12.05 -4.16
N VAL A 173 14.38 -12.94 -4.99
CA VAL A 173 15.16 -14.02 -5.63
C VAL A 173 15.35 -13.71 -7.10
N SER A 174 14.26 -13.59 -7.85
CA SER A 174 14.26 -13.20 -9.26
C SER A 174 12.89 -12.65 -9.67
N PHE A 175 12.85 -11.81 -10.71
CA PHE A 175 11.57 -11.30 -11.23
C PHE A 175 10.65 -12.42 -11.72
N GLU A 176 11.21 -13.48 -12.29
CA GLU A 176 10.46 -14.65 -12.78
C GLU A 176 9.75 -15.40 -11.64
N SER A 177 10.47 -15.69 -10.55
CA SER A 177 9.99 -16.59 -9.49
C SER A 177 9.19 -15.90 -8.40
N ASP A 178 9.43 -14.61 -8.15
CA ASP A 178 8.84 -13.89 -7.03
C ASP A 178 7.35 -13.61 -7.26
N SER A 179 6.56 -13.62 -6.19
CA SER A 179 5.16 -13.18 -6.25
C SER A 179 5.06 -11.69 -6.59
N TRP A 180 3.94 -11.26 -7.16
CA TRP A 180 3.71 -9.84 -7.45
C TRP A 180 3.77 -8.96 -6.20
N THR A 181 3.31 -9.47 -5.06
CA THR A 181 3.42 -8.79 -3.76
C THR A 181 4.88 -8.65 -3.32
N THR A 182 5.71 -9.67 -3.53
CA THR A 182 7.17 -9.60 -3.25
C THR A 182 7.83 -8.54 -4.12
N ILE A 183 7.52 -8.52 -5.42
CA ILE A 183 8.05 -7.54 -6.38
C ILE A 183 7.64 -6.12 -5.95
N GLN A 184 6.36 -5.90 -5.62
CA GLN A 184 5.89 -4.59 -5.15
C GLN A 184 6.64 -4.13 -3.90
N LYS A 185 6.77 -4.99 -2.89
CA LYS A 185 7.51 -4.66 -1.67
C LYS A 185 8.98 -4.35 -1.94
N ALA A 186 9.61 -5.11 -2.82
CA ALA A 186 10.99 -4.85 -3.24
C ALA A 186 11.13 -3.46 -3.89
N VAL A 187 10.19 -3.08 -4.74
CA VAL A 187 10.14 -1.76 -5.38
C VAL A 187 9.94 -0.65 -4.34
N GLN A 188 8.97 -0.79 -3.44
CA GLN A 188 8.64 0.19 -2.40
C GLN A 188 9.80 0.45 -1.43
N THR A 189 10.58 -0.58 -1.15
CA THR A 189 11.72 -0.51 -0.21
C THR A 189 13.06 -0.27 -0.90
N GLY A 190 13.08 -0.16 -2.23
CA GLY A 190 14.32 -0.02 -3.00
C GLY A 190 15.18 -1.28 -3.05
N ASN A 191 14.68 -2.44 -2.59
CA ASN A 191 15.41 -3.71 -2.57
C ASN A 191 15.27 -4.48 -3.89
N THR A 192 15.62 -3.83 -5.00
CA THR A 192 15.44 -4.38 -6.35
C THR A 192 16.72 -4.95 -6.97
N SER A 193 17.77 -5.17 -6.18
CA SER A 193 19.10 -5.60 -6.67
C SER A 193 19.13 -6.98 -7.35
N LYS A 194 18.06 -7.77 -7.19
CA LYS A 194 17.88 -9.07 -7.86
C LYS A 194 17.11 -9.00 -9.18
N TYR A 195 16.64 -7.82 -9.54
CA TYR A 195 15.87 -7.59 -10.76
C TYR A 195 16.69 -6.75 -11.73
N ASN A 196 16.64 -7.11 -13.01
CA ASN A 196 17.35 -6.41 -14.05
C ASN A 196 16.38 -5.97 -15.16
N VAL A 197 16.70 -4.88 -15.82
CA VAL A 197 15.99 -4.47 -17.03
C VAL A 197 16.12 -5.58 -18.07
N GLY A 198 14.98 -6.04 -18.60
CA GLY A 198 14.89 -7.17 -19.52
C GLY A 198 14.50 -8.50 -18.88
N ASP A 199 14.57 -8.64 -17.55
CA ASP A 199 14.06 -9.84 -16.87
C ASP A 199 12.57 -10.03 -17.17
N THR A 200 12.16 -11.28 -17.36
CA THR A 200 10.81 -11.63 -17.82
C THR A 200 10.05 -12.49 -16.81
N LYS A 201 8.72 -12.42 -16.88
CA LYS A 201 7.80 -13.23 -16.08
C LYS A 201 6.57 -13.59 -16.89
N GLU A 202 6.11 -14.85 -16.81
CA GLU A 202 4.87 -15.29 -17.46
C GLU A 202 3.65 -14.76 -16.71
N VAL A 203 2.65 -14.30 -17.47
CA VAL A 203 1.33 -13.89 -16.98
C VAL A 203 0.26 -14.62 -17.79
N ASP A 204 -0.66 -15.27 -17.10
CA ASP A 204 -1.81 -15.96 -17.70
C ASP A 204 -3.00 -14.99 -17.78
N LEU A 205 -3.43 -14.66 -18.99
CA LEU A 205 -4.57 -13.80 -19.28
C LEU A 205 -5.86 -14.59 -19.58
N GLY A 206 -5.93 -15.84 -19.16
CA GLY A 206 -7.10 -16.69 -19.38
C GLY A 206 -7.37 -16.91 -20.87
N SER A 207 -8.49 -16.41 -21.39
CA SER A 207 -8.86 -16.57 -22.79
C SER A 207 -7.93 -15.87 -23.79
N LEU A 208 -7.15 -14.89 -23.34
CA LEU A 208 -6.15 -14.22 -24.16
C LEU A 208 -4.81 -14.96 -24.20
N GLY A 209 -4.65 -16.04 -23.41
CA GLY A 209 -3.46 -16.86 -23.38
C GLY A 209 -2.41 -16.42 -22.37
N LYS A 210 -1.26 -17.08 -22.43
CA LYS A 210 -0.10 -16.80 -21.59
C LYS A 210 0.89 -15.91 -22.35
N HIS A 211 1.35 -14.88 -21.69
CA HIS A 211 2.25 -13.89 -22.26
C HIS A 211 3.39 -13.56 -21.33
N MET A 212 4.56 -13.25 -21.88
CA MET A 212 5.67 -12.74 -21.09
C MET A 212 5.55 -11.23 -20.90
N VAL A 213 5.74 -10.80 -19.66
CA VAL A 213 6.03 -9.39 -19.37
C VAL A 213 7.51 -9.24 -19.06
N ARG A 214 8.06 -8.04 -19.26
CA ARG A 214 9.47 -7.75 -18.94
C ARG A 214 9.63 -6.43 -18.23
N ILE A 215 10.66 -6.32 -17.41
CA ILE A 215 11.06 -5.06 -16.81
C ILE A 215 11.64 -4.17 -17.93
N SER A 216 10.98 -3.06 -18.21
CA SER A 216 11.41 -2.14 -19.26
C SER A 216 12.05 -0.87 -18.73
N ASN A 217 11.85 -0.52 -17.46
CA ASN A 217 12.53 0.61 -16.82
C ASN A 217 12.71 0.38 -15.32
N MET A 218 13.86 0.83 -14.80
CA MET A 218 14.16 0.87 -13.36
C MET A 218 14.79 2.20 -12.94
N SER A 219 15.07 3.10 -13.87
CA SER A 219 15.64 4.42 -13.57
C SER A 219 14.68 5.25 -12.73
N ALA A 220 15.20 5.90 -11.70
CA ALA A 220 14.43 6.72 -10.78
C ALA A 220 13.66 7.85 -11.49
N CYS A 221 12.52 8.22 -10.94
CA CYS A 221 11.76 9.39 -11.36
C CYS A 221 12.49 10.67 -10.95
N THR A 222 12.46 11.66 -11.85
CA THR A 222 12.88 13.04 -11.59
C THR A 222 11.71 13.96 -11.90
N THR A 223 11.82 15.24 -11.58
CA THR A 223 10.79 16.23 -11.92
C THR A 223 10.59 16.41 -13.42
N GLU A 224 11.56 15.96 -14.24
CA GLU A 224 11.58 16.12 -15.69
C GLU A 224 11.14 14.87 -16.45
N THR A 225 10.95 13.72 -15.78
CA THR A 225 10.55 12.48 -16.44
C THR A 225 9.06 12.20 -16.26
N SER A 226 8.41 11.73 -17.35
CA SER A 226 7.04 11.25 -17.29
C SER A 226 6.93 10.01 -16.40
N GLU A 227 5.82 9.84 -15.70
CA GLU A 227 5.57 8.64 -14.88
C GLU A 227 5.60 7.34 -15.70
N THR A 228 5.25 7.40 -17.00
CA THR A 228 5.32 6.25 -17.91
C THR A 228 6.74 5.82 -18.28
N ALA A 229 7.75 6.63 -17.96
CA ALA A 229 9.16 6.41 -18.34
C ALA A 229 10.12 6.49 -17.16
N CYS A 230 9.62 6.32 -15.93
CA CYS A 230 10.46 6.31 -14.73
C CYS A 230 9.94 5.34 -13.67
N GLY A 231 10.80 4.99 -12.72
CA GLY A 231 10.49 3.99 -11.71
C GLY A 231 10.42 2.58 -12.30
N PHE A 232 9.69 1.70 -11.63
CA PHE A 232 9.61 0.29 -12.03
C PHE A 232 8.49 0.09 -13.06
N VAL A 233 8.86 0.14 -14.35
CA VAL A 233 7.92 -0.05 -15.47
C VAL A 233 8.08 -1.47 -16.01
N VAL A 234 6.95 -2.12 -16.21
CA VAL A 234 6.83 -3.45 -16.81
C VAL A 234 5.98 -3.34 -18.05
N GLU A 235 6.38 -3.99 -19.14
CA GLU A 235 5.60 -4.04 -20.37
C GLU A 235 5.38 -5.49 -20.82
N PHE A 236 4.35 -5.74 -21.62
CA PHE A 236 4.26 -7.01 -22.33
C PHE A 236 5.40 -7.11 -23.35
N ALA A 237 6.16 -8.20 -23.29
CA ALA A 237 7.32 -8.41 -24.15
C ALA A 237 6.92 -8.59 -25.61
N ASP A 238 5.75 -9.20 -25.83
CA ASP A 238 5.16 -9.47 -27.12
C ASP A 238 3.71 -8.97 -27.20
N ILE A 239 3.11 -9.14 -28.36
CA ILE A 239 1.76 -8.70 -28.69
C ILE A 239 0.74 -9.68 -28.11
N ILE A 240 -0.21 -9.16 -27.31
CA ILE A 240 -1.29 -9.95 -26.72
C ILE A 240 -2.36 -10.32 -27.75
N THR A 241 -2.76 -9.33 -28.54
CA THR A 241 -3.84 -9.44 -29.52
C THR A 241 -3.72 -8.33 -30.56
N ASN A 242 -4.50 -8.42 -31.63
CA ASN A 242 -4.64 -7.34 -32.61
C ASN A 242 -5.97 -6.62 -32.42
N GLN A 243 -5.96 -5.28 -32.49
CA GLN A 243 -7.14 -4.44 -32.31
C GLN A 243 -7.03 -3.15 -33.13
N LYS A 244 -8.16 -2.62 -33.56
CA LYS A 244 -8.28 -1.27 -34.08
C LYS A 244 -8.04 -0.26 -32.98
N PHE A 245 -7.41 0.87 -33.32
CA PHE A 245 -7.25 1.94 -32.34
C PHE A 245 -8.60 2.61 -32.02
N ASN A 246 -9.39 2.90 -33.08
CA ASN A 246 -10.77 3.37 -33.01
C ASN A 246 -11.62 2.65 -34.06
N SER A 247 -12.91 2.56 -33.86
CA SER A 247 -13.87 2.03 -34.84
C SER A 247 -14.08 2.98 -36.00
N THR A 248 -13.78 4.27 -35.84
CA THR A 248 -13.83 5.33 -36.86
C THR A 248 -12.44 5.85 -37.18
N ALA A 249 -12.25 6.34 -38.41
CA ALA A 249 -10.97 6.87 -38.89
C ALA A 249 -10.71 8.27 -38.29
N THR A 250 -10.43 8.36 -36.98
CA THR A 250 -10.14 9.61 -36.28
C THR A 250 -9.07 9.42 -35.23
N ASN A 251 -8.21 10.44 -35.05
CA ASN A 251 -7.30 10.56 -33.90
C ASN A 251 -7.64 11.77 -33.01
N VAL A 252 -8.81 12.38 -33.22
CA VAL A 252 -9.34 13.42 -32.33
C VAL A 252 -9.48 12.86 -30.93
N GLY A 253 -9.03 13.61 -29.91
CA GLY A 253 -8.97 13.16 -28.52
C GLY A 253 -7.74 12.31 -28.18
N GLY A 254 -6.91 11.94 -29.16
CA GLY A 254 -5.69 11.17 -28.96
C GLY A 254 -5.93 9.85 -28.20
N TRP A 255 -4.96 9.48 -27.34
CA TRP A 255 -5.10 8.34 -26.43
C TRP A 255 -6.26 8.50 -25.47
N LYS A 256 -6.46 9.70 -24.93
CA LYS A 256 -7.43 10.02 -23.88
C LYS A 256 -8.83 9.52 -24.20
N ASP A 257 -9.31 9.79 -25.42
CA ASP A 257 -10.69 9.50 -25.82
C ASP A 257 -10.78 8.27 -26.76
N SER A 258 -9.68 7.49 -26.92
CA SER A 258 -9.65 6.35 -27.81
C SER A 258 -10.39 5.12 -27.27
N GLU A 259 -10.95 4.34 -28.17
CA GLU A 259 -11.50 3.02 -27.86
C GLU A 259 -10.41 2.04 -27.42
N MET A 260 -9.18 2.21 -27.92
CA MET A 260 -8.01 1.43 -27.51
C MET A 260 -7.71 1.61 -26.02
N ARG A 261 -7.73 2.84 -25.50
CA ARG A 261 -7.53 3.10 -24.06
C ARG A 261 -8.58 2.38 -23.22
N THR A 262 -9.84 2.47 -23.64
CA THR A 262 -10.95 1.78 -22.97
C THR A 262 -10.74 0.26 -23.01
N TYR A 263 -10.37 -0.30 -24.15
CA TYR A 263 -10.10 -1.73 -24.32
C TYR A 263 -8.97 -2.20 -23.41
N VAL A 264 -7.85 -1.48 -23.38
CA VAL A 264 -6.67 -1.83 -22.58
C VAL A 264 -6.98 -1.78 -21.09
N ASN A 265 -7.69 -0.74 -20.62
CA ASN A 265 -8.03 -0.55 -19.19
C ASN A 265 -9.31 -1.29 -18.74
N SER A 266 -9.97 -2.00 -19.62
CA SER A 266 -11.10 -2.87 -19.28
C SER A 266 -10.83 -4.32 -19.63
N ALA A 267 -10.85 -4.69 -20.91
CA ALA A 267 -10.75 -6.09 -21.35
C ALA A 267 -9.40 -6.72 -20.96
N ILE A 268 -8.27 -6.04 -21.24
CA ILE A 268 -6.95 -6.58 -20.91
C ILE A 268 -6.71 -6.49 -19.40
N TYR A 269 -7.01 -5.36 -18.75
CA TYR A 269 -6.82 -5.21 -17.30
C TYR A 269 -7.60 -6.25 -16.50
N ASN A 270 -8.87 -6.50 -16.85
CA ASN A 270 -9.70 -7.49 -16.17
C ASN A 270 -9.26 -8.96 -16.45
N ALA A 271 -8.52 -9.20 -17.52
CA ALA A 271 -7.93 -10.51 -17.81
C ALA A 271 -6.65 -10.78 -17.01
N LEU A 272 -6.02 -9.77 -16.39
CA LEU A 272 -4.85 -9.97 -15.54
C LEU A 272 -5.21 -10.78 -14.29
N PRO A 273 -4.29 -11.61 -13.76
CA PRO A 273 -4.43 -12.21 -12.44
C PRO A 273 -4.69 -11.15 -11.37
N ILE A 274 -5.59 -11.43 -10.44
CA ILE A 274 -5.98 -10.47 -9.39
C ILE A 274 -4.78 -9.97 -8.56
N GLU A 275 -3.82 -10.84 -8.30
CA GLU A 275 -2.59 -10.48 -7.59
C GLU A 275 -1.73 -9.46 -8.35
N LEU A 276 -1.74 -9.50 -9.69
CA LEU A 276 -1.09 -8.49 -10.52
C LEU A 276 -1.90 -7.19 -10.55
N GLN A 277 -3.23 -7.28 -10.69
CA GLN A 277 -4.10 -6.10 -10.65
C GLN A 277 -3.91 -5.28 -9.37
N ASN A 278 -3.73 -5.95 -8.23
CA ASN A 278 -3.58 -5.33 -6.90
C ASN A 278 -2.28 -4.52 -6.75
N VAL A 279 -1.23 -4.84 -7.49
CA VAL A 279 0.07 -4.16 -7.39
C VAL A 279 0.29 -3.10 -8.48
N ILE A 280 -0.55 -3.08 -9.51
CA ILE A 280 -0.44 -2.06 -10.58
C ILE A 280 -0.87 -0.70 -10.04
N THR A 281 0.06 0.24 -10.07
CA THR A 281 -0.17 1.63 -9.68
C THR A 281 -0.88 2.40 -10.77
N THR A 282 -1.85 3.25 -10.39
CA THR A 282 -2.42 4.22 -11.32
C THR A 282 -1.34 5.21 -11.73
N THR A 283 -1.14 5.37 -13.03
CA THR A 283 -0.04 6.12 -13.63
C THR A 283 -0.59 7.32 -14.39
N LYS A 284 0.01 8.49 -14.21
CA LYS A 284 -0.28 9.65 -15.03
C LYS A 284 0.33 9.46 -16.42
N VAL A 285 -0.52 9.37 -17.43
CA VAL A 285 -0.16 9.18 -18.83
C VAL A 285 -0.34 10.49 -19.59
N ILE A 286 0.75 11.01 -20.15
CA ILE A 286 0.72 12.16 -21.05
C ILE A 286 0.72 11.64 -22.47
N SER A 287 -0.17 12.18 -23.31
CA SER A 287 -0.33 11.77 -24.70
C SER A 287 -0.57 12.96 -25.61
N GLY A 288 -0.19 12.82 -26.88
CA GLY A 288 -0.49 13.81 -27.92
C GLY A 288 -1.99 13.99 -28.11
N HIS A 289 -2.38 15.22 -28.48
CA HIS A 289 -3.79 15.60 -28.68
C HIS A 289 -4.34 15.18 -30.07
N GLY A 290 -3.51 14.64 -30.94
CA GLY A 290 -3.89 14.34 -32.30
C GLY A 290 -4.28 15.60 -33.05
N SER A 291 -5.37 15.53 -33.80
CA SER A 291 -5.91 16.66 -34.55
C SER A 291 -6.96 17.48 -33.79
N THR A 292 -7.01 17.36 -32.48
CA THR A 292 -7.91 18.17 -31.64
C THR A 292 -7.46 19.63 -31.66
N SER A 293 -8.34 20.52 -32.16
CA SER A 293 -8.03 21.93 -32.31
C SER A 293 -8.01 22.65 -30.97
N GLY A 294 -7.03 23.55 -30.78
CA GLY A 294 -6.94 24.41 -29.59
C GLY A 294 -6.44 23.72 -28.31
N GLU A 295 -6.07 22.46 -28.40
CA GLU A 295 -5.59 21.69 -27.26
C GLU A 295 -4.07 21.51 -27.29
N THR A 296 -3.52 21.26 -26.11
CA THR A 296 -2.16 20.78 -25.89
C THR A 296 -2.16 19.26 -25.72
N ASN A 297 -1.19 18.71 -25.01
CA ASN A 297 -1.22 17.29 -24.65
C ASN A 297 -2.33 16.99 -23.64
N PHE A 298 -2.86 15.79 -23.69
CA PHE A 298 -3.82 15.28 -22.72
C PHE A 298 -3.14 14.52 -21.59
N GLU A 299 -3.73 14.59 -20.40
CA GLU A 299 -3.36 13.79 -19.23
C GLU A 299 -4.50 12.84 -18.90
N THR A 300 -4.15 11.57 -18.63
CA THR A 300 -5.06 10.55 -18.14
C THR A 300 -4.46 9.81 -16.93
N GLN A 301 -5.31 9.14 -16.16
CA GLN A 301 -4.92 8.24 -15.10
C GLN A 301 -5.27 6.82 -15.53
N ASP A 302 -4.25 6.00 -15.77
CA ASP A 302 -4.43 4.68 -16.34
C ASP A 302 -3.71 3.59 -15.53
N LYS A 303 -4.28 2.41 -15.49
CA LYS A 303 -3.61 1.21 -14.96
C LYS A 303 -2.69 0.58 -16.00
N LEU A 304 -3.18 0.49 -17.23
CA LEU A 304 -2.40 0.03 -18.38
C LEU A 304 -2.36 1.13 -19.44
N TYR A 305 -1.26 1.24 -20.15
CA TYR A 305 -1.08 2.21 -21.22
C TYR A 305 -0.20 1.65 -22.34
N LEU A 306 -0.38 2.11 -23.57
CA LEU A 306 0.55 1.85 -24.66
C LEU A 306 1.76 2.79 -24.53
N LEU A 307 2.92 2.35 -24.99
CA LEU A 307 4.10 3.20 -25.06
C LEU A 307 3.91 4.33 -26.09
N ASN A 308 4.69 5.41 -25.95
CA ASN A 308 4.81 6.44 -26.99
C ASN A 308 6.13 6.34 -27.76
N ALA A 309 6.30 7.14 -28.79
CA ALA A 309 7.49 7.14 -29.64
C ALA A 309 8.78 7.45 -28.86
N GLN A 310 8.76 8.43 -27.95
CA GLN A 310 9.93 8.80 -27.13
C GLN A 310 10.38 7.67 -26.20
N GLU A 311 9.44 6.88 -25.69
CA GLU A 311 9.72 5.76 -24.80
C GLU A 311 10.41 4.60 -25.53
N VAL A 312 10.23 4.51 -26.85
CA VAL A 312 10.87 3.49 -27.69
C VAL A 312 12.16 4.00 -28.33
N TRP A 313 12.15 5.15 -29.02
CA TRP A 313 13.29 5.60 -29.83
C TRP A 313 14.02 6.86 -29.30
N ASN A 314 13.56 7.46 -28.21
CA ASN A 314 14.09 8.71 -27.67
C ASN A 314 14.01 9.89 -28.66
N THR A 315 12.94 9.98 -29.43
CA THR A 315 12.73 11.03 -30.40
C THR A 315 11.30 11.56 -30.37
N ASN A 316 11.14 12.87 -30.59
CA ASN A 316 9.85 13.56 -30.69
C ASN A 316 9.42 13.80 -32.15
N ASP A 317 10.23 13.37 -33.13
CA ASP A 317 10.07 13.78 -34.54
C ASP A 317 8.73 13.32 -35.13
N TYR A 318 8.08 12.36 -34.50
CA TYR A 318 6.88 11.69 -35.00
C TYR A 318 5.65 11.89 -34.12
N ASP A 319 5.78 12.62 -33.03
CA ASP A 319 4.71 12.85 -32.08
C ASP A 319 4.65 14.31 -31.68
N THR A 320 3.47 14.80 -31.35
CA THR A 320 3.36 16.06 -30.63
C THR A 320 4.06 15.89 -29.30
N SER A 321 4.81 16.90 -28.91
CA SER A 321 5.54 16.90 -27.64
C SER A 321 4.70 16.35 -26.50
N VAL A 322 5.06 15.17 -26.03
CA VAL A 322 4.42 14.52 -24.87
C VAL A 322 5.12 14.88 -23.56
N GLY A 323 5.75 16.04 -23.51
CA GLY A 323 6.43 16.56 -22.33
C GLY A 323 7.77 15.88 -22.08
N THR A 324 8.03 15.48 -20.82
CA THR A 324 9.32 15.00 -20.32
C THR A 324 9.49 13.48 -20.40
N SER A 325 8.79 12.82 -21.33
CA SER A 325 8.98 11.39 -21.59
C SER A 325 10.40 11.12 -22.04
N LYS A 326 10.95 10.00 -21.67
CA LYS A 326 12.28 9.54 -22.11
C LYS A 326 12.22 8.10 -22.58
N GLN A 327 13.27 7.68 -23.30
CA GLN A 327 13.42 6.29 -23.71
C GLN A 327 13.50 5.38 -22.49
N LEU A 328 12.75 4.29 -22.50
CA LEU A 328 12.80 3.26 -21.46
C LEU A 328 14.17 2.55 -21.47
N ASP A 329 14.65 2.19 -20.28
CA ASP A 329 15.97 1.60 -20.09
C ASP A 329 16.17 0.34 -20.96
N TYR A 330 15.12 -0.48 -21.16
CA TYR A 330 15.20 -1.65 -22.03
C TYR A 330 15.60 -1.29 -23.45
N TYR A 331 14.87 -0.37 -24.09
CA TYR A 331 15.16 0.00 -25.48
C TYR A 331 16.51 0.71 -25.62
N LYS A 332 16.88 1.52 -24.62
CA LYS A 332 18.20 2.14 -24.55
C LYS A 332 19.30 1.08 -24.47
N ASN A 333 19.15 0.05 -23.62
CA ASN A 333 20.12 -1.03 -23.45
C ASN A 333 20.21 -1.92 -24.71
N GLN A 334 19.14 -2.03 -25.48
CA GLN A 334 19.12 -2.71 -26.78
C GLN A 334 19.71 -1.85 -27.93
N GLY A 335 20.15 -0.63 -27.64
CA GLY A 335 20.70 0.29 -28.63
C GLY A 335 19.66 0.79 -29.64
N VAL A 336 18.38 0.84 -29.23
CA VAL A 336 17.29 1.29 -30.12
C VAL A 336 17.40 2.79 -30.38
N THR A 337 17.43 3.16 -31.66
CA THR A 337 17.42 4.55 -32.15
C THR A 337 16.53 4.63 -33.40
N ALA A 338 16.31 5.83 -33.91
CA ALA A 338 15.59 6.02 -35.20
C ALA A 338 16.26 5.34 -36.42
N SER A 339 17.52 4.93 -36.32
CA SER A 339 18.27 4.25 -37.38
C SER A 339 18.73 2.81 -36.98
N SER A 340 18.54 2.40 -35.73
CA SER A 340 18.87 1.05 -35.22
C SER A 340 17.71 0.58 -34.34
N TYR A 341 16.77 -0.16 -34.88
CA TYR A 341 15.49 -0.37 -34.26
C TYR A 341 15.09 -1.83 -34.05
N ALA A 342 15.95 -2.79 -34.34
CA ALA A 342 15.65 -4.22 -34.21
C ALA A 342 15.23 -4.63 -32.77
N GLY A 343 15.74 -3.93 -31.73
CA GLY A 343 15.36 -4.15 -30.33
C GLY A 343 13.91 -3.75 -30.02
N ALA A 344 13.19 -3.08 -30.92
CA ALA A 344 11.77 -2.73 -30.76
C ALA A 344 10.82 -3.74 -31.42
N ILE A 345 11.33 -4.81 -32.03
CA ILE A 345 10.52 -5.87 -32.63
C ILE A 345 9.76 -6.62 -31.54
N LYS A 346 8.44 -6.78 -31.75
CA LYS A 346 7.59 -7.68 -30.96
C LYS A 346 6.96 -8.73 -31.86
N GLN A 347 6.63 -9.88 -31.27
CA GLN A 347 6.05 -10.99 -32.00
C GLN A 347 4.57 -11.13 -31.70
N TYR A 348 3.84 -11.66 -32.68
CA TYR A 348 2.49 -12.17 -32.53
C TYR A 348 2.43 -13.57 -33.15
N ASN A 349 2.06 -14.57 -32.36
CA ASN A 349 2.05 -15.99 -32.77
C ASN A 349 3.38 -16.45 -33.42
N GLY A 350 4.52 -16.03 -32.82
CA GLY A 350 5.85 -16.40 -33.27
C GLY A 350 6.36 -15.66 -34.51
N SER A 351 5.64 -14.65 -34.99
CA SER A 351 6.06 -13.85 -36.14
C SER A 351 6.18 -12.36 -35.77
N SER A 352 7.24 -11.69 -36.24
CA SER A 352 7.39 -10.25 -36.07
C SER A 352 6.20 -9.51 -36.68
N SER A 353 5.57 -8.66 -35.87
CA SER A 353 4.32 -7.99 -36.23
C SER A 353 4.32 -6.54 -35.78
N ALA A 354 3.47 -5.73 -36.42
CA ALA A 354 3.28 -4.34 -36.05
C ALA A 354 2.50 -4.22 -34.73
N TRP A 355 2.84 -3.21 -33.92
CA TRP A 355 2.15 -2.95 -32.66
C TRP A 355 1.96 -1.45 -32.40
N TRP A 356 0.78 -1.10 -31.87
CA TRP A 356 0.36 0.27 -31.65
C TRP A 356 1.16 1.00 -30.56
N LEU A 357 1.38 2.29 -30.80
CA LEU A 357 1.80 3.28 -29.80
C LEU A 357 0.62 4.23 -29.48
N ARG A 358 0.63 4.84 -28.29
CA ARG A 358 -0.38 5.84 -27.93
C ARG A 358 -0.19 7.19 -28.64
N SER A 359 0.84 7.33 -29.44
CA SER A 359 1.23 8.55 -30.13
C SER A 359 0.26 8.89 -31.26
N ALA A 360 -0.57 9.93 -31.05
CA ALA A 360 -1.46 10.50 -32.03
C ALA A 360 -0.75 11.63 -32.79
N THR A 361 -0.65 11.53 -34.12
CA THR A 361 0.01 12.60 -34.89
C THR A 361 -0.88 13.84 -34.95
N SER A 362 -0.30 15.03 -34.76
CA SER A 362 -0.98 16.31 -34.95
C SER A 362 -0.85 16.86 -36.36
N SER A 363 -0.18 16.13 -37.24
CA SER A 363 0.09 16.56 -38.61
C SER A 363 -1.12 16.35 -39.52
N ILE A 364 -0.95 16.57 -40.81
CA ILE A 364 -1.88 16.70 -41.94
C ILE A 364 -3.07 15.69 -41.97
N PHE A 365 -3.00 14.59 -41.19
CA PHE A 365 -4.00 13.53 -41.19
C PHE A 365 -4.66 13.33 -39.84
N ALA A 366 -5.92 13.66 -39.74
CA ALA A 366 -6.75 13.60 -38.53
C ALA A 366 -7.16 12.16 -38.09
N ASN A 367 -6.49 11.12 -38.59
CA ASN A 367 -6.88 9.73 -38.37
C ASN A 367 -5.73 8.78 -38.11
N ILE A 368 -4.52 9.30 -37.83
CA ILE A 368 -3.30 8.50 -37.75
C ILE A 368 -2.80 8.39 -36.31
N PHE A 369 -2.45 7.16 -35.91
CA PHE A 369 -1.60 6.85 -34.77
C PHE A 369 -0.29 6.21 -35.24
N LEU A 370 0.77 6.39 -34.43
CA LEU A 370 2.03 5.70 -34.67
C LEU A 370 1.96 4.24 -34.23
N TYR A 371 2.75 3.42 -34.91
CA TYR A 371 3.01 2.05 -34.57
C TYR A 371 4.46 1.66 -34.87
N VAL A 372 4.95 0.63 -34.16
CA VAL A 372 6.21 -0.04 -34.50
C VAL A 372 5.90 -1.11 -35.55
N ASN A 373 6.58 -1.10 -36.68
CA ASN A 373 6.37 -2.12 -37.72
C ASN A 373 7.12 -3.44 -37.38
N GLY A 374 6.90 -4.48 -38.17
CA GLY A 374 7.51 -5.80 -37.93
C GLY A 374 9.06 -5.83 -38.02
N ARG A 375 9.72 -4.71 -38.39
CA ARG A 375 11.17 -4.55 -38.39
C ARG A 375 11.68 -3.74 -37.20
N GLY A 376 10.76 -3.25 -36.34
CA GLY A 376 11.08 -2.40 -35.21
C GLY A 376 11.12 -0.91 -35.49
N ASP A 377 10.97 -0.52 -36.75
CA ASP A 377 10.97 0.87 -37.21
C ASP A 377 9.59 1.50 -36.97
N TRP A 378 9.57 2.84 -36.87
CA TRP A 378 8.31 3.57 -36.74
C TRP A 378 7.51 3.55 -38.05
N ASN A 379 6.23 3.63 -37.94
CA ASN A 379 5.32 3.86 -39.03
C ASN A 379 4.01 4.48 -38.51
N ASN A 380 3.14 4.88 -39.38
CA ASN A 380 1.83 5.40 -39.04
C ASN A 380 0.72 4.59 -39.70
N GLY A 381 -0.42 4.51 -39.04
CA GLY A 381 -1.59 3.77 -39.53
C GLY A 381 -2.88 4.48 -39.18
N ALA A 382 -3.88 4.26 -40.02
CA ALA A 382 -5.20 4.77 -39.72
C ALA A 382 -5.78 4.12 -38.44
N ALA A 383 -6.48 4.88 -37.65
CA ALA A 383 -7.08 4.40 -36.40
C ALA A 383 -8.00 3.16 -36.57
N ILE A 384 -8.51 2.96 -37.78
CA ILE A 384 -9.34 1.79 -38.16
C ILE A 384 -8.54 0.56 -38.58
N ASP A 385 -7.20 0.69 -38.74
CA ASP A 385 -6.36 -0.46 -39.03
C ASP A 385 -6.21 -1.35 -37.78
N SER A 386 -5.93 -2.62 -38.00
CA SER A 386 -5.74 -3.58 -36.89
C SER A 386 -4.26 -3.89 -36.73
N ASN A 387 -3.67 -3.46 -35.62
CA ASN A 387 -2.29 -3.78 -35.25
C ASN A 387 -2.24 -4.35 -33.84
N GLY A 388 -1.07 -4.85 -33.44
CA GLY A 388 -0.81 -5.48 -32.17
C GLY A 388 -1.01 -4.56 -30.96
N VAL A 389 -1.48 -5.12 -29.89
CA VAL A 389 -1.65 -4.45 -28.58
C VAL A 389 -0.66 -5.05 -27.60
N SER A 390 0.21 -4.20 -27.07
CA SER A 390 1.26 -4.57 -26.13
C SER A 390 1.41 -3.46 -25.08
N PRO A 391 0.59 -3.48 -24.01
CA PRO A 391 0.59 -2.43 -23.02
C PRO A 391 1.73 -2.54 -22.02
N ALA A 392 1.93 -1.46 -21.27
CA ALA A 392 2.81 -1.36 -20.11
C ALA A 392 2.03 -0.93 -18.87
N PHE A 393 2.65 -1.10 -17.71
CA PHE A 393 2.14 -0.69 -16.40
C PHE A 393 3.28 -0.37 -15.43
N ARG A 394 2.95 0.31 -14.32
CA ARG A 394 3.91 0.58 -13.25
C ARG A 394 3.57 -0.20 -11.97
N ILE A 395 4.64 -0.51 -11.24
CA ILE A 395 4.59 -0.99 -9.85
C ILE A 395 5.31 0.05 -8.98
N ALA A 396 4.66 0.51 -7.88
CA ALA A 396 5.22 1.47 -6.94
C ALA A 396 4.78 1.22 -5.49
#